data_3da3a8245c657e0aadc1a12c8b2d98ec
#
_entry.id   3da3a8245c657e0aadc1a12c8b2d98ec
#
_cell.length_a   1.000
_cell.length_b   1.000
_cell.length_c   1.000
_cell.angle_alpha   90.00
_cell.angle_beta   90.00
_cell.angle_gamma   90.00
#
_symmetry.space_group_name_H-M   'P 1'
#
loop_
_entity.id
_entity.type
_entity.pdbx_description
1 polymer ?
#
loop_
_entity_poly.entity_id
_entity_poly.type
_entity_poly.pdbx_seq_one_letter_code
_entity_poly.pdbx_strand_id
1 'polypeptide(L)'
;MKKLFIAMMMCLPMGLTAQNTWEMPEQTAQASNPDQKYLVGAVPVVDGKVVFQTEINAPGKTAAQVYDIVKSYMQKMTKEPNQIEQSRIINADSVNYEVVATYQEWPVFKSTALVLDRTRLFYNLIAKCQDGKASITMTRIYYLYEEERDPQTLKAEEWITDEVGLTKKKNKLSRVAGKFRRKTIDRKDYLFNKFADLLK
;
A
#
# COMPACT_ATOMS: atom_id res chain seq x y z
N MET A 1 -17.46 -42.36 -46.10
CA MET A 1 -16.30 -41.93 -45.33
C MET A 1 -16.64 -40.59 -44.67
N LYS A 2 -17.08 -40.60 -43.41
CA LYS A 2 -17.50 -39.40 -42.66
C LYS A 2 -16.29 -38.91 -41.89
N LYS A 3 -15.78 -37.74 -42.24
CA LYS A 3 -14.68 -37.07 -41.48
C LYS A 3 -15.29 -36.36 -40.26
N LEU A 4 -14.93 -36.83 -39.08
CA LEU A 4 -15.30 -36.26 -37.79
C LEU A 4 -14.29 -35.14 -37.47
N PHE A 5 -14.72 -33.87 -37.48
CA PHE A 5 -13.94 -32.75 -37.01
C PHE A 5 -14.14 -32.64 -35.50
N ILE A 6 -13.11 -33.01 -34.74
CA ILE A 6 -13.05 -32.72 -33.29
C ILE A 6 -12.56 -31.26 -33.13
N ALA A 7 -13.47 -30.38 -32.79
CA ALA A 7 -13.12 -29.01 -32.34
C ALA A 7 -12.52 -29.09 -30.94
N MET A 8 -11.21 -28.96 -30.84
CA MET A 8 -10.48 -28.86 -29.58
C MET A 8 -10.68 -27.43 -29.03
N MET A 9 -11.62 -27.30 -28.10
CA MET A 9 -11.90 -26.05 -27.39
C MET A 9 -10.75 -25.80 -26.41
N MET A 10 -9.80 -24.91 -26.77
CA MET A 10 -8.77 -24.43 -25.88
C MET A 10 -9.41 -23.54 -24.79
N CYS A 11 -9.64 -24.10 -23.61
CA CYS A 11 -9.88 -23.32 -22.40
C CYS A 11 -8.57 -22.62 -22.03
N LEU A 12 -8.45 -21.35 -22.39
CA LEU A 12 -7.46 -20.46 -21.81
C LEU A 12 -7.79 -20.30 -20.31
N PRO A 13 -6.88 -20.63 -19.39
CA PRO A 13 -7.07 -20.29 -17.99
C PRO A 13 -7.00 -18.75 -17.88
N MET A 14 -8.14 -18.10 -17.64
CA MET A 14 -8.14 -16.75 -17.11
C MET A 14 -7.47 -16.80 -15.73
N GLY A 15 -6.19 -16.50 -15.68
CA GLY A 15 -5.48 -16.27 -14.44
C GLY A 15 -6.13 -15.10 -13.73
N LEU A 16 -6.92 -15.37 -12.71
CA LEU A 16 -7.34 -14.38 -11.73
C LEU A 16 -6.06 -13.89 -11.05
N THR A 17 -5.51 -12.79 -11.52
CA THR A 17 -4.43 -12.07 -10.84
C THR A 17 -5.05 -11.40 -9.64
N ALA A 18 -4.94 -12.03 -8.46
CA ALA A 18 -5.28 -11.44 -7.17
C ALA A 18 -4.22 -10.42 -6.74
N GLN A 19 -3.64 -9.68 -7.70
CA GLN A 19 -2.71 -8.61 -7.46
C GLN A 19 -3.44 -7.28 -7.46
N ASN A 20 -3.14 -6.47 -6.44
CA ASN A 20 -3.68 -5.12 -6.35
C ASN A 20 -3.12 -4.24 -7.49
N THR A 21 -3.85 -3.22 -7.90
CA THR A 21 -3.43 -2.30 -8.97
C THR A 21 -2.13 -1.54 -8.67
N TRP A 22 -1.73 -1.45 -7.40
CA TRP A 22 -0.47 -0.85 -6.95
C TRP A 22 0.70 -1.84 -6.86
N GLU A 23 0.44 -3.15 -7.00
CA GLU A 23 1.47 -4.21 -7.02
C GLU A 23 1.99 -4.42 -8.45
N MET A 24 2.55 -3.39 -9.05
CA MET A 24 3.15 -3.52 -10.39
C MET A 24 4.46 -4.31 -10.34
N PRO A 25 4.75 -5.16 -11.37
CA PRO A 25 6.07 -5.77 -11.51
C PRO A 25 7.15 -4.68 -11.59
N GLU A 26 8.23 -4.83 -10.83
CA GLU A 26 9.37 -3.91 -10.90
C GLU A 26 9.91 -3.88 -12.34
N GLN A 27 9.92 -2.70 -12.95
CA GLN A 27 10.67 -2.48 -14.19
C GLN A 27 12.15 -2.63 -13.86
N THR A 28 12.79 -3.56 -14.53
CA THR A 28 14.21 -3.85 -14.42
C THR A 28 15.06 -2.65 -14.83
N ALA A 29 15.47 -1.85 -13.85
CA ALA A 29 16.57 -0.91 -13.99
C ALA A 29 17.86 -1.58 -13.49
N GLN A 30 18.92 -1.43 -14.29
CA GLN A 30 20.22 -2.05 -14.23
C GLN A 30 20.91 -1.98 -12.85
N ALA A 31 21.30 -3.14 -12.32
CA ALA A 31 22.47 -3.39 -11.44
C ALA A 31 22.68 -2.56 -10.16
N SER A 32 21.64 -2.02 -9.53
CA SER A 32 21.66 -1.68 -8.12
C SER A 32 20.87 -2.78 -7.36
N ASN A 33 21.24 -3.05 -6.10
CA ASN A 33 20.51 -3.98 -5.27
C ASN A 33 19.01 -3.68 -5.37
N PRO A 34 18.15 -4.58 -5.90
CA PRO A 34 16.73 -4.31 -6.09
C PRO A 34 16.00 -4.01 -4.77
N ASP A 35 16.61 -4.38 -3.65
CA ASP A 35 16.09 -4.10 -2.31
C ASP A 35 16.54 -2.74 -1.75
N GLN A 36 17.37 -1.97 -2.45
CA GLN A 36 17.98 -0.73 -1.93
C GLN A 36 16.96 0.23 -1.31
N LYS A 37 15.81 0.44 -1.95
CA LYS A 37 14.76 1.33 -1.46
C LYS A 37 14.06 0.86 -0.17
N TYR A 38 14.28 -0.40 0.22
CA TYR A 38 13.68 -1.00 1.41
C TYR A 38 14.66 -1.14 2.58
N LEU A 39 15.92 -0.74 2.41
CA LEU A 39 16.96 -0.92 3.40
C LEU A 39 16.89 0.14 4.52
N VAL A 40 17.99 0.31 5.21
CA VAL A 40 18.13 1.17 6.40
C VAL A 40 17.55 2.56 6.16
N GLY A 41 16.73 3.05 7.11
CA GLY A 41 16.09 4.35 7.06
C GLY A 41 14.79 4.41 6.24
N ALA A 42 14.42 3.33 5.53
CA ALA A 42 13.20 3.32 4.70
C ALA A 42 11.89 3.29 5.53
N VAL A 43 11.96 2.94 6.82
CA VAL A 43 10.82 2.93 7.74
C VAL A 43 11.11 3.89 8.90
N PRO A 44 10.64 5.15 8.82
CA PRO A 44 10.82 6.12 9.87
C PRO A 44 10.02 5.76 11.13
N VAL A 45 10.64 5.94 12.29
CA VAL A 45 9.99 5.80 13.60
C VAL A 45 10.04 7.14 14.31
N VAL A 46 8.87 7.69 14.63
CA VAL A 46 8.68 8.96 15.34
C VAL A 46 7.88 8.68 16.61
N ASP A 47 8.43 9.03 17.77
CA ASP A 47 7.81 8.78 19.08
C ASP A 47 7.35 7.32 19.27
N GLY A 48 8.18 6.38 18.83
CA GLY A 48 7.91 4.93 18.92
C GLY A 48 6.83 4.44 17.96
N LYS A 49 6.42 5.23 16.96
CA LYS A 49 5.43 4.85 15.94
C LYS A 49 6.04 4.91 14.55
N VAL A 50 5.66 3.94 13.70
CA VAL A 50 5.98 4.01 12.28
C VAL A 50 5.10 5.08 11.63
N VAL A 51 5.74 6.12 11.07
CA VAL A 51 5.08 7.26 10.43
C VAL A 51 5.76 7.57 9.11
N PHE A 52 5.06 7.35 8.01
CA PHE A 52 5.47 7.85 6.71
C PHE A 52 4.76 9.17 6.43
N GLN A 53 5.52 10.18 6.07
CA GLN A 53 4.98 11.51 5.78
C GLN A 53 5.67 12.12 4.56
N THR A 54 4.90 12.88 3.79
CA THR A 54 5.39 13.68 2.67
C THR A 54 4.62 14.98 2.57
N GLU A 55 5.30 16.02 2.10
CA GLU A 55 4.66 17.26 1.66
C GLU A 55 4.64 17.28 0.13
N ILE A 56 3.49 17.60 -0.45
CA ILE A 56 3.24 17.59 -1.89
C ILE A 56 2.82 19.00 -2.31
N ASN A 57 3.52 19.56 -3.29
CA ASN A 57 3.17 20.85 -3.87
C ASN A 57 1.93 20.75 -4.76
N ALA A 58 1.06 21.75 -4.68
CA ALA A 58 -0.18 21.91 -5.46
C ALA A 58 -0.24 23.35 -6.03
N PRO A 59 0.64 23.72 -6.97
CA PRO A 59 0.81 25.09 -7.40
C PRO A 59 -0.48 25.67 -7.96
N GLY A 60 -0.79 26.91 -7.55
CA GLY A 60 -1.98 27.63 -8.03
C GLY A 60 -3.33 27.17 -7.47
N LYS A 61 -3.34 26.20 -6.55
CA LYS A 61 -4.57 25.71 -5.90
C LYS A 61 -4.72 26.29 -4.50
N THR A 62 -5.93 26.70 -4.15
CA THR A 62 -6.29 27.10 -2.77
C THR A 62 -6.40 25.87 -1.87
N ALA A 63 -6.35 26.06 -0.56
CA ALA A 63 -6.54 24.99 0.44
C ALA A 63 -7.86 24.22 0.21
N ALA A 64 -8.93 24.90 -0.12
CA ALA A 64 -10.23 24.30 -0.44
C ALA A 64 -10.16 23.39 -1.67
N GLN A 65 -9.52 23.84 -2.75
CA GLN A 65 -9.34 23.03 -3.97
C GLN A 65 -8.45 21.80 -3.71
N VAL A 66 -7.36 21.97 -2.98
CA VAL A 66 -6.49 20.86 -2.57
C VAL A 66 -7.27 19.84 -1.72
N TYR A 67 -8.05 20.33 -0.75
CA TYR A 67 -8.90 19.50 0.10
C TYR A 67 -9.92 18.68 -0.70
N ASP A 68 -10.62 19.30 -1.64
CA ASP A 68 -11.64 18.62 -2.44
C ASP A 68 -11.05 17.52 -3.33
N ILE A 69 -9.88 17.76 -3.93
CA ILE A 69 -9.15 16.76 -4.71
C ILE A 69 -8.72 15.60 -3.83
N VAL A 70 -8.06 15.89 -2.71
CA VAL A 70 -7.54 14.88 -1.77
C VAL A 70 -8.67 14.05 -1.17
N LYS A 71 -9.73 14.71 -0.67
CA LYS A 71 -10.91 14.05 -0.09
C LYS A 71 -11.59 13.12 -1.10
N SER A 72 -11.81 13.62 -2.33
CA SER A 72 -12.44 12.83 -3.40
C SER A 72 -11.64 11.57 -3.72
N TYR A 73 -10.32 11.68 -3.78
CA TYR A 73 -9.45 10.53 -4.00
C TYR A 73 -9.48 9.56 -2.81
N MET A 74 -9.31 10.04 -1.58
CA MET A 74 -9.38 9.22 -0.37
C MET A 74 -10.72 8.49 -0.26
N GLN A 75 -11.83 9.14 -0.64
CA GLN A 75 -13.16 8.52 -0.68
C GLN A 75 -13.26 7.46 -1.79
N LYS A 76 -12.71 7.71 -2.98
CA LYS A 76 -12.64 6.73 -4.06
C LYS A 76 -11.85 5.49 -3.64
N MET A 77 -10.73 5.67 -2.97
CA MET A 77 -9.90 4.57 -2.48
C MET A 77 -10.67 3.59 -1.60
N THR A 78 -11.64 4.04 -0.78
CA THR A 78 -12.44 3.13 0.07
C THR A 78 -13.31 2.15 -0.74
N LYS A 79 -13.43 2.34 -2.05
CA LYS A 79 -14.22 1.52 -2.98
C LYS A 79 -13.36 0.70 -3.95
N GLU A 80 -12.03 0.74 -3.82
CA GLU A 80 -11.14 -0.06 -4.67
C GLU A 80 -11.35 -1.56 -4.41
N PRO A 81 -11.18 -2.44 -5.44
CA PRO A 81 -11.52 -3.87 -5.33
C PRO A 81 -10.80 -4.66 -4.24
N ASN A 82 -9.62 -4.19 -3.83
CA ASN A 82 -8.81 -4.82 -2.77
C ASN A 82 -9.07 -4.24 -1.38
N GLN A 83 -9.93 -3.21 -1.29
CA GLN A 83 -10.33 -2.64 -0.01
C GLN A 83 -11.36 -3.53 0.67
N ILE A 84 -11.27 -3.60 1.99
CA ILE A 84 -12.24 -4.28 2.84
C ILE A 84 -13.34 -3.28 3.21
N GLU A 85 -14.57 -3.77 3.38
CA GLU A 85 -15.78 -2.96 3.60
C GLU A 85 -15.64 -1.93 4.75
N GLN A 86 -14.82 -2.22 5.74
CA GLN A 86 -14.56 -1.33 6.88
C GLN A 86 -13.70 -0.11 6.53
N SER A 87 -13.10 -0.06 5.32
CA SER A 87 -12.36 1.11 4.85
C SER A 87 -13.28 2.30 4.67
N ARG A 88 -12.99 3.42 5.35
CA ARG A 88 -13.88 4.59 5.36
C ARG A 88 -13.16 5.89 5.72
N ILE A 89 -13.76 7.00 5.36
CA ILE A 89 -13.43 8.30 5.91
C ILE A 89 -13.89 8.34 7.37
N ILE A 90 -12.99 8.71 8.30
CA ILE A 90 -13.28 8.87 9.73
C ILE A 90 -13.66 10.31 10.03
N ASN A 91 -12.94 11.26 9.44
CA ASN A 91 -13.16 12.68 9.61
C ASN A 91 -12.92 13.42 8.29
N ALA A 92 -13.72 14.44 8.02
CA ALA A 92 -13.59 15.32 6.86
C ALA A 92 -13.93 16.75 7.30
N ASP A 93 -12.93 17.47 7.80
CA ASP A 93 -13.05 18.83 8.31
C ASP A 93 -12.77 19.83 7.19
N SER A 94 -13.84 20.44 6.68
CA SER A 94 -13.75 21.46 5.63
C SER A 94 -13.36 22.85 6.15
N VAL A 95 -13.33 23.06 7.46
CA VAL A 95 -12.91 24.33 8.08
C VAL A 95 -11.38 24.36 8.20
N ASN A 96 -10.80 23.27 8.70
CA ASN A 96 -9.36 23.13 8.85
C ASN A 96 -8.69 22.42 7.66
N TYR A 97 -9.47 22.04 6.64
CA TYR A 97 -9.01 21.32 5.44
C TYR A 97 -8.24 20.04 5.78
N GLU A 98 -8.76 19.25 6.73
CA GLU A 98 -8.18 17.99 7.14
C GLU A 98 -9.09 16.81 6.79
N VAL A 99 -8.50 15.73 6.25
CA VAL A 99 -9.19 14.47 5.98
C VAL A 99 -8.46 13.34 6.69
N VAL A 100 -9.20 12.53 7.42
CA VAL A 100 -8.69 11.32 8.08
C VAL A 100 -9.49 10.11 7.60
N ALA A 101 -8.80 9.09 7.14
CA ALA A 101 -9.41 7.83 6.72
C ALA A 101 -8.67 6.62 7.29
N THR A 102 -9.42 5.54 7.52
CA THR A 102 -8.87 4.22 7.82
C THR A 102 -9.04 3.30 6.62
N TYR A 103 -8.03 2.51 6.35
CA TYR A 103 -8.02 1.55 5.25
C TYR A 103 -7.66 0.16 5.76
N GLN A 104 -8.28 -0.82 5.14
CA GLN A 104 -8.00 -2.24 5.34
C GLN A 104 -7.94 -2.89 3.98
N GLU A 105 -6.82 -3.52 3.64
CA GLU A 105 -6.63 -4.13 2.33
C GLU A 105 -5.78 -5.40 2.38
N TRP A 106 -5.81 -6.17 1.29
CA TRP A 106 -5.13 -7.44 1.17
C TRP A 106 -3.86 -7.34 0.31
N PRO A 107 -2.68 -6.96 0.86
CA PRO A 107 -1.43 -7.19 0.15
C PRO A 107 -1.15 -8.68 0.03
N VAL A 108 -0.81 -9.09 -1.19
CA VAL A 108 -0.50 -10.48 -1.54
C VAL A 108 1.00 -10.66 -1.65
N PHE A 109 1.57 -11.58 -0.85
CA PHE A 109 2.98 -11.92 -0.91
C PHE A 109 3.29 -12.96 -1.97
N LYS A 110 2.40 -13.95 -2.10
CA LYS A 110 2.51 -15.03 -3.08
C LYS A 110 1.12 -15.53 -3.46
N SER A 111 0.90 -15.70 -4.75
CA SER A 111 -0.30 -16.35 -5.28
C SER A 111 0.11 -17.38 -6.31
N THR A 112 -0.28 -18.64 -6.09
CA THR A 112 -0.11 -19.78 -7.00
C THR A 112 -1.37 -20.63 -6.96
N ALA A 113 -1.51 -21.62 -7.85
CA ALA A 113 -2.66 -22.50 -7.87
C ALA A 113 -2.95 -23.22 -6.53
N LEU A 114 -1.93 -23.41 -5.67
CA LEU A 114 -2.06 -24.15 -4.41
C LEU A 114 -1.74 -23.30 -3.16
N VAL A 115 -1.24 -22.08 -3.32
CA VAL A 115 -0.79 -21.26 -2.20
C VAL A 115 -1.21 -19.82 -2.42
N LEU A 116 -1.97 -19.28 -1.47
CA LEU A 116 -2.24 -17.86 -1.33
C LEU A 116 -1.65 -17.38 0.00
N ASP A 117 -0.53 -16.64 -0.07
CA ASP A 117 0.11 -16.00 1.09
C ASP A 117 -0.19 -14.50 1.03
N ARG A 118 -1.02 -14.03 1.95
CA ARG A 118 -1.47 -12.63 2.06
C ARG A 118 -1.61 -12.23 3.52
N THR A 119 -1.73 -10.95 3.76
CA THR A 119 -2.07 -10.40 5.08
C THR A 119 -3.14 -9.35 4.92
N ARG A 120 -3.89 -9.06 5.97
CA ARG A 120 -4.70 -7.85 6.03
C ARG A 120 -3.83 -6.72 6.55
N LEU A 121 -3.67 -5.67 5.78
CA LEU A 121 -2.93 -4.46 6.13
C LEU A 121 -3.92 -3.39 6.58
N PHE A 122 -3.68 -2.84 7.76
CA PHE A 122 -4.42 -1.72 8.33
C PHE A 122 -3.52 -0.50 8.39
N TYR A 123 -4.07 0.66 8.02
CA TYR A 123 -3.39 1.93 8.19
C TYR A 123 -4.37 3.10 8.19
N ASN A 124 -3.95 4.23 8.75
CA ASN A 124 -4.64 5.49 8.61
C ASN A 124 -3.89 6.40 7.66
N LEU A 125 -4.64 7.13 6.82
CA LEU A 125 -4.14 8.29 6.09
C LEU A 125 -4.71 9.55 6.72
N ILE A 126 -3.84 10.53 6.96
CA ILE A 126 -4.18 11.87 7.42
C ILE A 126 -3.67 12.83 6.36
N ALA A 127 -4.55 13.65 5.80
CA ALA A 127 -4.21 14.69 4.85
C ALA A 127 -4.53 16.05 5.45
N LYS A 128 -3.55 16.96 5.46
CA LYS A 128 -3.71 18.37 5.83
C LYS A 128 -3.44 19.22 4.62
N CYS A 129 -4.43 19.99 4.19
CA CYS A 129 -4.40 20.77 2.96
C CYS A 129 -4.23 22.24 3.28
N GLN A 130 -3.39 22.92 2.51
CA GLN A 130 -3.09 24.33 2.61
C GLN A 130 -3.02 24.95 1.21
N ASP A 131 -2.97 26.25 1.13
CA ASP A 131 -2.73 26.94 -0.14
C ASP A 131 -1.42 26.45 -0.75
N GLY A 132 -1.50 25.94 -1.98
CA GLY A 132 -0.34 25.47 -2.74
C GLY A 132 0.28 24.15 -2.31
N LYS A 133 -0.27 23.43 -1.31
CA LYS A 133 0.32 22.16 -0.84
C LYS A 133 -0.60 21.28 0.00
N ALA A 134 -0.23 20.01 0.12
CA ALA A 134 -0.82 19.05 1.06
C ALA A 134 0.27 18.27 1.81
N SER A 135 0.06 18.04 3.10
CA SER A 135 0.84 17.08 3.89
C SER A 135 0.05 15.77 4.00
N ILE A 136 0.64 14.66 3.56
CA ILE A 136 0.03 13.33 3.60
C ILE A 136 0.83 12.47 4.58
N THR A 137 0.13 11.89 5.56
CA THR A 137 0.72 11.03 6.59
C THR A 137 0.05 9.67 6.59
N MET A 138 0.85 8.59 6.50
CA MET A 138 0.42 7.21 6.69
C MET A 138 0.96 6.69 8.02
N THR A 139 0.07 6.25 8.91
CA THR A 139 0.40 5.88 10.29
C THR A 139 -0.58 4.83 10.84
N ARG A 140 -0.39 4.41 12.10
CA ARG A 140 -1.19 3.36 12.76
C ARG A 140 -1.22 2.06 11.95
N ILE A 141 -0.05 1.66 11.47
CA ILE A 141 0.11 0.52 10.58
C ILE A 141 0.20 -0.76 11.39
N TYR A 142 -0.63 -1.74 11.07
CA TYR A 142 -0.53 -3.08 11.62
C TYR A 142 -1.09 -4.11 10.64
N TYR A 143 -0.84 -5.37 10.91
CA TYR A 143 -1.24 -6.49 10.07
C TYR A 143 -2.03 -7.50 10.88
N LEU A 144 -3.01 -8.14 10.26
CA LEU A 144 -3.61 -9.37 10.73
C LEU A 144 -3.18 -10.48 9.75
N TYR A 145 -2.36 -11.40 10.23
CA TYR A 145 -1.75 -12.45 9.43
C TYR A 145 -2.21 -13.83 9.91
N GLU A 146 -2.27 -14.81 9.01
CA GLU A 146 -2.74 -16.18 9.25
C GLU A 146 -4.17 -16.25 9.86
N GLU A 147 -5.08 -15.34 9.47
CA GLU A 147 -6.41 -15.18 10.05
C GLU A 147 -7.22 -16.47 10.14
N GLU A 148 -7.03 -17.39 9.19
CA GLU A 148 -7.80 -18.63 9.07
C GLU A 148 -7.19 -19.79 9.87
N ARG A 149 -5.96 -19.63 10.42
CA ARG A 149 -5.22 -20.70 11.13
C ARG A 149 -4.85 -20.30 12.53
N ASP A 150 -3.95 -19.34 12.65
CA ASP A 150 -3.40 -18.83 13.92
C ASP A 150 -3.29 -17.31 13.83
N PRO A 151 -4.38 -16.56 14.05
CA PRO A 151 -4.45 -15.13 13.83
C PRO A 151 -3.40 -14.36 14.65
N GLN A 152 -2.51 -13.65 13.98
CA GLN A 152 -1.47 -12.84 14.61
C GLN A 152 -1.64 -11.37 14.26
N THR A 153 -1.76 -10.53 15.28
CA THR A 153 -1.71 -9.07 15.10
C THR A 153 -0.27 -8.59 15.23
N LEU A 154 0.29 -8.07 14.13
CA LEU A 154 1.67 -7.64 14.04
C LEU A 154 1.71 -6.12 13.85
N LYS A 155 2.23 -5.37 14.82
CA LYS A 155 2.38 -3.91 14.69
C LYS A 155 3.59 -3.58 13.84
N ALA A 156 3.50 -2.52 13.02
CA ALA A 156 4.60 -2.08 12.18
C ALA A 156 5.87 -1.77 12.99
N GLU A 157 5.71 -1.15 14.15
CA GLU A 157 6.80 -0.80 15.08
C GLU A 157 7.60 -2.03 15.56
N GLU A 158 6.92 -3.17 15.67
CA GLU A 158 7.49 -4.42 16.17
C GLU A 158 7.91 -5.35 15.02
N TRP A 159 7.51 -5.05 13.77
CA TRP A 159 7.64 -6.03 12.68
C TRP A 159 8.44 -5.53 11.47
N ILE A 160 8.27 -4.28 11.04
CA ILE A 160 8.90 -3.81 9.80
C ILE A 160 10.03 -2.79 9.99
N THR A 161 10.42 -2.47 11.22
CA THR A 161 11.55 -1.57 11.50
C THR A 161 12.88 -2.14 11.01
N ASP A 162 13.94 -1.33 11.03
CA ASP A 162 15.27 -1.76 10.58
C ASP A 162 15.84 -2.91 11.42
N GLU A 163 15.37 -3.09 12.67
CA GLU A 163 15.81 -4.15 13.58
C GLU A 163 15.21 -5.51 13.22
N VAL A 164 13.98 -5.55 12.74
CA VAL A 164 13.24 -6.80 12.51
C VAL A 164 13.02 -7.05 11.00
N GLY A 165 12.72 -6.01 10.25
CA GLY A 165 12.47 -6.06 8.80
C GLY A 165 13.72 -6.34 7.96
N LEU A 166 14.91 -6.16 8.53
CA LEU A 166 16.20 -6.40 7.86
C LEU A 166 16.98 -7.56 8.50
N THR A 167 17.95 -8.07 7.76
CA THR A 167 18.95 -9.01 8.31
C THR A 167 19.86 -8.32 9.34
N LYS A 168 20.57 -9.09 10.17
CA LYS A 168 21.53 -8.53 11.16
C LYS A 168 22.55 -7.56 10.55
N LYS A 169 22.98 -7.80 9.30
CA LYS A 169 23.90 -6.90 8.56
C LYS A 169 23.18 -5.70 7.93
N LYS A 170 21.87 -5.60 8.05
CA LYS A 170 21.01 -4.54 7.51
C LYS A 170 21.17 -4.27 6.00
N ASN A 171 21.74 -5.20 5.25
CA ASN A 171 21.99 -5.09 3.81
C ASN A 171 21.01 -5.86 2.92
N LYS A 172 20.05 -6.55 3.54
CA LYS A 172 18.98 -7.31 2.86
C LYS A 172 17.73 -7.33 3.73
N LEU A 173 16.59 -7.57 3.11
CA LEU A 173 15.33 -7.83 3.80
C LEU A 173 15.42 -9.13 4.61
N SER A 174 14.81 -9.17 5.79
CA SER A 174 14.65 -10.39 6.56
C SER A 174 13.69 -11.35 5.85
N ARG A 175 13.83 -12.65 6.11
CA ARG A 175 13.10 -13.70 5.39
C ARG A 175 11.58 -13.60 5.58
N VAL A 176 11.12 -13.29 6.77
CA VAL A 176 9.69 -13.28 7.13
C VAL A 176 9.15 -11.85 7.14
N ALA A 177 9.68 -10.99 8.02
CA ALA A 177 9.18 -9.63 8.17
C ALA A 177 9.50 -8.73 6.95
N GLY A 178 10.53 -9.07 6.19
CA GLY A 178 10.93 -8.33 4.99
C GLY A 178 9.85 -8.25 3.92
N LYS A 179 9.00 -9.27 3.77
CA LYS A 179 7.88 -9.22 2.82
C LYS A 179 6.82 -8.19 3.22
N PHE A 180 6.55 -8.02 4.51
CA PHE A 180 5.64 -7.00 5.05
C PHE A 180 6.23 -5.61 4.85
N ARG A 181 7.51 -5.42 5.20
CA ARG A 181 8.25 -4.18 5.00
C ARG A 181 8.20 -3.72 3.53
N ARG A 182 8.50 -4.62 2.58
CA ARG A 182 8.44 -4.35 1.15
C ARG A 182 7.05 -3.86 0.73
N LYS A 183 6.01 -4.63 1.01
CA LYS A 183 4.64 -4.30 0.61
C LYS A 183 4.14 -2.99 1.22
N THR A 184 4.51 -2.70 2.46
CA THR A 184 4.13 -1.44 3.11
C THR A 184 4.81 -0.23 2.45
N ILE A 185 6.11 -0.33 2.17
CA ILE A 185 6.85 0.72 1.47
C ILE A 185 6.30 0.92 0.05
N ASP A 186 6.04 -0.15 -0.69
CA ASP A 186 5.47 -0.07 -2.05
C ASP A 186 4.09 0.58 -2.02
N ARG A 187 3.24 0.21 -1.04
CA ARG A 187 1.92 0.85 -0.88
C ARG A 187 2.05 2.35 -0.57
N LYS A 188 2.93 2.71 0.35
CA LYS A 188 3.23 4.10 0.68
C LYS A 188 3.72 4.87 -0.55
N ASP A 189 4.67 4.32 -1.29
CA ASP A 189 5.21 4.95 -2.50
C ASP A 189 4.12 5.17 -3.55
N TYR A 190 3.30 4.15 -3.80
CA TYR A 190 2.16 4.27 -4.71
C TYR A 190 1.22 5.40 -4.31
N LEU A 191 0.83 5.44 -3.02
CA LEU A 191 -0.10 6.45 -2.51
C LEU A 191 0.48 7.86 -2.63
N PHE A 192 1.72 8.07 -2.20
CA PHE A 192 2.36 9.37 -2.23
C PHE A 192 2.55 9.89 -3.66
N ASN A 193 2.97 9.02 -4.57
CA ASN A 193 3.07 9.35 -6.00
C ASN A 193 1.70 9.69 -6.58
N LYS A 194 0.66 8.94 -6.22
CA LYS A 194 -0.69 9.18 -6.71
C LYS A 194 -1.24 10.53 -6.24
N PHE A 195 -1.04 10.89 -4.97
CA PHE A 195 -1.39 12.23 -4.48
C PHE A 195 -0.60 13.32 -5.20
N ALA A 196 0.70 13.10 -5.45
CA ALA A 196 1.52 14.05 -6.19
C ALA A 196 1.01 14.26 -7.62
N ASP A 197 0.59 13.20 -8.30
CA ASP A 197 0.04 13.30 -9.66
C ASP A 197 -1.31 14.02 -9.71
N LEU A 198 -2.16 13.84 -8.69
CA LEU A 198 -3.46 14.48 -8.61
C LEU A 198 -3.38 15.98 -8.29
N LEU A 199 -2.30 16.42 -7.64
CA LEU A 199 -2.10 17.79 -7.18
C LEU A 199 -1.29 18.65 -8.15
N LYS A 200 -0.67 18.05 -9.19
CA LYS A 200 -0.08 18.78 -10.33
C LYS A 200 -1.16 19.51 -11.10
#